data_0c3b5a23c77bfe1026c1beb67c1fb131
#
_entry.id   0c3b5a23c77bfe1026c1beb67c1fb131
#
_cell.length_a   1.000
_cell.length_b   1.000
_cell.length_c   1.000
_cell.angle_alpha   90.00
_cell.angle_beta   90.00
_cell.angle_gamma   90.00
#
_symmetry.space_group_name_H-M   'P 1'
#
loop_
_entity.id
_entity.type
_entity.pdbx_description
1 polymer ?
#
loop_
_entity_poly.entity_id
_entity_poly.type
_entity_poly.pdbx_seq_one_letter_code
_entity_poly.pdbx_strand_id
1 'polypeptide(L)'
;VGSQVIVNGIPLKNMPASEYFKYKTKLIPDIMNAYEKLDKAYDVVVIEGAGSPAEINLKKNDIVNMGMAKLVDAPVLLVGDIDRGGVFAQLVGTIMLLEEEEKRRIKGLVINKFRGDKKILEPGLVQLTDICRIPVAGVIPYMYLDIDDEDSLSERLDNGESYDSTEEVLVDIAVL
;
A
#
# COMPACT_ATOMS: atom_id res chain seq x y z
N VAL A 1 15.77 -9.96 13.64
CA VAL A 1 14.72 -9.92 12.61
C VAL A 1 15.37 -9.40 11.33
N GLY A 2 15.21 -10.09 10.24
CA GLY A 2 15.74 -9.75 8.93
C GLY A 2 14.79 -10.22 7.85
N SER A 3 15.00 -9.75 6.61
CA SER A 3 14.21 -10.12 5.45
C SER A 3 15.11 -10.79 4.40
N GLN A 4 14.56 -11.79 3.71
CA GLN A 4 15.19 -12.31 2.51
C GLN A 4 14.92 -11.35 1.35
N VAL A 5 15.98 -10.85 0.74
CA VAL A 5 15.86 -10.00 -0.45
C VAL A 5 15.87 -10.87 -1.69
N ILE A 6 14.80 -10.78 -2.48
CA ILE A 6 14.61 -11.51 -3.73
C ILE A 6 14.56 -10.48 -4.85
N VAL A 7 15.36 -10.66 -5.89
CA VAL A 7 15.42 -9.77 -7.06
C VAL A 7 15.17 -10.59 -8.32
N ASN A 8 14.19 -10.22 -9.12
CA ASN A 8 13.79 -10.93 -10.33
C ASN A 8 13.55 -12.43 -10.10
N GLY A 9 12.94 -12.80 -8.96
CA GLY A 9 12.68 -14.19 -8.59
C GLY A 9 13.89 -14.97 -8.04
N ILE A 10 15.06 -14.34 -7.92
CA ILE A 10 16.28 -14.98 -7.43
C ILE A 10 16.58 -14.46 -6.01
N PRO A 11 16.67 -15.35 -5.00
CA PRO A 11 17.09 -14.97 -3.67
C PRO A 11 18.52 -14.43 -3.70
N LEU A 12 18.68 -13.19 -3.22
CA LEU A 12 19.98 -12.54 -3.19
C LEU A 12 20.70 -12.86 -1.87
N LYS A 13 20.03 -12.55 -0.75
CA LYS A 13 20.65 -12.66 0.58
C LYS A 13 19.60 -12.35 1.67
N ASN A 14 19.78 -12.96 2.85
CA ASN A 14 19.10 -12.50 4.05
C ASN A 14 19.81 -11.27 4.60
N MET A 15 19.08 -10.19 4.85
CA MET A 15 19.62 -8.93 5.34
C MET A 15 18.90 -8.50 6.63
N PRO A 16 19.64 -8.07 7.67
CA PRO A 16 19.05 -7.30 8.75
C PRO A 16 18.45 -6.00 8.24
N ALA A 17 17.40 -5.47 8.91
CA ALA A 17 16.74 -4.26 8.49
C ALA A 17 17.70 -3.08 8.24
N SER A 18 18.67 -2.88 9.12
CA SER A 18 19.67 -1.82 8.99
C SER A 18 20.57 -1.93 7.75
N GLU A 19 20.83 -3.16 7.29
CA GLU A 19 21.58 -3.42 6.05
C GLU A 19 20.67 -3.20 4.84
N TYR A 20 19.42 -3.71 4.88
CA TYR A 20 18.46 -3.53 3.82
C TYR A 20 18.19 -2.04 3.53
N PHE A 21 18.03 -1.21 4.56
CA PHE A 21 17.84 0.23 4.39
C PHE A 21 18.96 0.93 3.63
N LYS A 22 20.20 0.45 3.75
CA LYS A 22 21.33 0.97 2.99
C LYS A 22 21.42 0.37 1.58
N TYR A 23 20.91 -0.84 1.42
CA TYR A 23 21.01 -1.59 0.17
C TYR A 23 19.90 -1.26 -0.82
N LYS A 24 18.67 -1.02 -0.34
CA LYS A 24 17.46 -0.95 -1.18
C LYS A 24 17.55 0.06 -2.34
N THR A 25 18.27 1.16 -2.18
CA THR A 25 18.47 2.13 -3.27
C THR A 25 19.27 1.57 -4.45
N LYS A 26 20.06 0.52 -4.22
CA LYS A 26 20.78 -0.18 -5.29
C LYS A 26 19.87 -1.02 -6.19
N LEU A 27 18.63 -1.27 -5.73
CA LEU A 27 17.61 -2.00 -6.48
C LEU A 27 16.87 -1.12 -7.49
N ILE A 28 17.05 0.19 -7.45
CA ILE A 28 16.36 1.13 -8.36
C ILE A 28 16.52 0.74 -9.85
N PRO A 29 17.71 0.37 -10.35
CA PRO A 29 17.85 -0.05 -11.74
C PRO A 29 17.00 -1.28 -12.08
N ASP A 30 16.90 -2.27 -11.18
CA ASP A 30 16.08 -3.48 -11.38
C ASP A 30 14.59 -3.13 -11.37
N ILE A 31 14.17 -2.25 -10.43
CA ILE A 31 12.82 -1.73 -10.32
C ILE A 31 12.42 -1.00 -11.62
N MET A 32 13.28 -0.10 -12.09
CA MET A 32 13.00 0.68 -13.31
C MET A 32 12.96 -0.20 -14.55
N ASN A 33 13.83 -1.20 -14.65
CA ASN A 33 13.78 -2.16 -15.76
C ASN A 33 12.47 -2.98 -15.77
N ALA A 34 11.97 -3.37 -14.58
CA ALA A 34 10.69 -4.04 -14.46
C ALA A 34 9.52 -3.11 -14.83
N TYR A 35 9.52 -1.87 -14.30
CA TYR A 35 8.52 -0.87 -14.61
C TYR A 35 8.46 -0.57 -16.12
N GLU A 36 9.58 -0.31 -16.78
CA GLU A 36 9.64 -0.01 -18.21
C GLU A 36 9.09 -1.15 -19.09
N LYS A 37 9.22 -2.40 -18.66
CA LYS A 37 8.61 -3.55 -19.38
C LYS A 37 7.09 -3.52 -19.27
N LEU A 38 6.54 -3.18 -18.09
CA LEU A 38 5.11 -3.06 -17.88
C LEU A 38 4.56 -1.86 -18.64
N ASP A 39 5.21 -0.71 -18.56
CA ASP A 39 4.83 0.54 -19.22
C ASP A 39 4.76 0.39 -20.75
N LYS A 40 5.67 -0.40 -21.34
CA LYS A 40 5.65 -0.72 -22.77
C LYS A 40 4.57 -1.75 -23.16
N ALA A 41 4.13 -2.58 -22.23
CA ALA A 41 3.21 -3.68 -22.51
C ALA A 41 1.75 -3.32 -22.25
N TYR A 42 1.47 -2.33 -21.40
CA TYR A 42 0.13 -2.00 -20.92
C TYR A 42 -0.17 -0.50 -21.04
N ASP A 43 -1.43 -0.16 -21.32
CA ASP A 43 -1.89 1.23 -21.40
C ASP A 43 -1.97 1.90 -20.02
N VAL A 44 -2.12 1.11 -18.95
CA VAL A 44 -2.20 1.60 -17.57
C VAL A 44 -1.39 0.68 -16.67
N VAL A 45 -0.53 1.26 -15.85
CA VAL A 45 0.20 0.57 -14.79
C VAL A 45 -0.30 1.11 -13.45
N VAL A 46 -0.84 0.21 -12.61
CA VAL A 46 -1.25 0.54 -11.24
C VAL A 46 -0.16 0.09 -10.29
N ILE A 47 0.31 1.02 -9.46
CA ILE A 47 1.38 0.77 -8.50
C ILE A 47 0.78 0.89 -7.09
N GLU A 48 0.88 -0.16 -6.32
CA GLU A 48 0.51 -0.16 -4.90
C GLU A 48 1.74 0.08 -4.03
N GLY A 49 1.60 0.99 -3.07
CA GLY A 49 2.62 1.24 -2.05
C GLY A 49 2.53 0.24 -0.90
N ALA A 50 3.49 0.27 -0.01
CA ALA A 50 3.51 -0.54 1.20
C ALA A 50 3.62 0.33 2.45
N GLY A 51 2.83 0.01 3.47
CA GLY A 51 2.77 0.79 4.70
C GLY A 51 2.21 2.20 4.47
N SER A 52 2.85 3.20 5.05
CA SER A 52 2.41 4.59 4.94
C SER A 52 3.50 5.49 4.32
N PRO A 53 3.13 6.42 3.43
CA PRO A 53 4.08 7.42 2.93
C PRO A 53 4.49 8.45 3.99
N ALA A 54 3.82 8.46 5.15
CA ALA A 54 4.10 9.34 6.27
C ALA A 54 5.13 8.78 7.28
N GLU A 55 5.77 7.65 6.98
CA GLU A 55 6.86 7.08 7.79
C GLU A 55 8.12 7.96 7.68
N ILE A 56 8.11 9.10 8.36
CA ILE A 56 9.16 10.14 8.27
C ILE A 56 10.55 9.65 8.62
N ASN A 57 10.65 8.65 9.51
CA ASN A 57 11.90 8.00 9.90
C ASN A 57 12.50 7.11 8.79
N LEU A 58 11.68 6.66 7.82
CA LEU A 58 12.08 5.77 6.73
C LEU A 58 12.15 6.47 5.37
N LYS A 59 11.78 7.74 5.32
CA LYS A 59 11.57 8.52 4.10
C LYS A 59 12.82 8.70 3.24
N LYS A 60 13.98 8.87 3.86
CA LYS A 60 15.24 9.24 3.17
C LYS A 60 15.60 8.33 1.99
N ASN A 61 15.22 7.06 2.06
CA ASN A 61 15.53 6.07 1.02
C ASN A 61 14.26 5.36 0.54
N ASP A 62 13.14 6.06 0.49
CA ASP A 62 11.88 5.48 0.01
C ASP A 62 12.00 5.11 -1.47
N ILE A 63 11.70 3.85 -1.78
CA ILE A 63 11.63 3.31 -3.15
C ILE A 63 10.28 2.65 -3.42
N VAL A 64 9.33 2.80 -2.49
CA VAL A 64 8.05 2.05 -2.50
C VAL A 64 6.86 2.98 -2.66
N ASN A 65 6.75 4.01 -1.82
CA ASN A 65 5.62 4.94 -1.81
C ASN A 65 5.90 6.18 -2.69
N MET A 66 6.09 7.34 -2.08
CA MET A 66 6.35 8.58 -2.82
C MET A 66 7.67 8.55 -3.58
N GLY A 67 8.65 7.78 -3.12
CA GLY A 67 9.89 7.55 -3.84
C GLY A 67 9.67 6.86 -5.18
N MET A 68 8.85 5.81 -5.22
CA MET A 68 8.47 5.16 -6.49
C MET A 68 7.65 6.09 -7.39
N ALA A 69 6.65 6.77 -6.83
CA ALA A 69 5.85 7.75 -7.57
C ALA A 69 6.70 8.85 -8.22
N LYS A 70 7.77 9.26 -7.55
CA LYS A 70 8.74 10.23 -8.07
C LYS A 70 9.60 9.65 -9.20
N LEU A 71 10.07 8.42 -9.06
CA LEU A 71 10.91 7.74 -10.06
C LEU A 71 10.21 7.61 -11.42
N VAL A 72 8.91 7.32 -11.42
CA VAL A 72 8.11 7.07 -12.63
C VAL A 72 7.18 8.22 -13.00
N ASP A 73 7.29 9.35 -12.31
CA ASP A 73 6.44 10.55 -12.47
C ASP A 73 4.93 10.26 -12.37
N ALA A 74 4.55 9.33 -11.51
CA ALA A 74 3.17 8.90 -11.38
C ALA A 74 2.33 9.90 -10.57
N PRO A 75 1.06 10.13 -10.97
CA PRO A 75 0.06 10.73 -10.09
C PRO A 75 -0.30 9.75 -8.96
N VAL A 76 -0.69 10.29 -7.82
CA VAL A 76 -0.97 9.50 -6.62
C VAL A 76 -2.41 9.68 -6.18
N LEU A 77 -3.08 8.59 -5.83
CA LEU A 77 -4.29 8.56 -5.04
C LEU A 77 -3.92 8.15 -3.62
N LEU A 78 -4.20 9.02 -2.65
CA LEU A 78 -3.99 8.70 -1.24
C LEU A 78 -5.24 8.03 -0.68
N VAL A 79 -5.11 6.78 -0.26
CA VAL A 79 -6.21 5.96 0.22
C VAL A 79 -6.16 5.85 1.74
N GLY A 80 -7.28 6.13 2.40
CA GLY A 80 -7.45 5.96 3.84
C GLY A 80 -8.52 4.92 4.18
N ASP A 81 -8.23 4.04 5.11
CA ASP A 81 -9.15 3.03 5.62
C ASP A 81 -10.02 3.63 6.75
N ILE A 82 -11.34 3.72 6.52
CA ILE A 82 -12.28 4.29 7.51
C ILE A 82 -12.72 3.28 8.58
N ASP A 83 -12.57 2.00 8.31
CA ASP A 83 -13.09 0.93 9.18
C ASP A 83 -12.38 0.93 10.55
N ARG A 84 -11.13 1.36 10.60
CA ARG A 84 -10.34 1.49 11.84
C ARG A 84 -10.58 2.79 12.61
N GLY A 85 -11.36 3.72 12.06
CA GLY A 85 -11.58 5.05 12.63
C GLY A 85 -10.43 6.03 12.40
N GLY A 86 -10.70 7.33 12.60
CA GLY A 86 -9.68 8.38 12.48
C GLY A 86 -9.19 8.71 11.07
N VAL A 87 -9.85 8.24 10.02
CA VAL A 87 -9.40 8.38 8.62
C VAL A 87 -9.13 9.82 8.20
N PHE A 88 -9.93 10.78 8.64
CA PHE A 88 -9.72 12.20 8.35
C PHE A 88 -8.38 12.70 8.92
N ALA A 89 -8.09 12.36 10.18
CA ALA A 89 -6.83 12.73 10.81
C ALA A 89 -5.65 12.04 10.13
N GLN A 90 -5.79 10.77 9.74
CA GLN A 90 -4.75 10.02 9.02
C GLN A 90 -4.42 10.68 7.67
N LEU A 91 -5.43 11.01 6.87
CA LEU A 91 -5.22 11.65 5.57
C LEU A 91 -4.61 13.04 5.71
N VAL A 92 -5.16 13.88 6.57
CA VAL A 92 -4.62 15.23 6.84
C VAL A 92 -3.19 15.15 7.38
N GLY A 93 -2.96 14.31 8.39
CA GLY A 93 -1.63 14.13 8.98
C GLY A 93 -0.62 13.60 7.98
N THR A 94 -0.99 12.64 7.14
CA THR A 94 -0.13 12.14 6.06
C THR A 94 0.28 13.28 5.13
N ILE A 95 -0.68 14.06 4.63
CA ILE A 95 -0.41 15.18 3.72
C ILE A 95 0.49 16.24 4.39
N MET A 96 0.26 16.53 5.66
CA MET A 96 1.09 17.51 6.39
C MET A 96 2.55 17.06 6.53
N LEU A 97 2.81 15.77 6.62
CA LEU A 97 4.16 15.19 6.76
C LEU A 97 4.90 15.03 5.43
N LEU A 98 4.20 15.15 4.30
CA LEU A 98 4.80 15.08 2.98
C LEU A 98 5.49 16.40 2.60
N GLU A 99 6.49 16.28 1.74
CA GLU A 99 7.14 17.44 1.11
C GLU A 99 6.25 18.05 0.03
N GLU A 100 6.47 19.32 -0.30
CA GLU A 100 5.64 20.05 -1.28
C GLU A 100 5.65 19.40 -2.67
N GLU A 101 6.76 18.81 -3.08
CA GLU A 101 6.84 18.05 -4.34
C GLU A 101 5.97 16.80 -4.31
N GLU A 102 5.94 16.10 -3.18
CA GLU A 102 5.14 14.89 -2.97
C GLU A 102 3.64 15.23 -2.91
N LYS A 103 3.27 16.28 -2.19
CA LYS A 103 1.89 16.78 -2.13
C LYS A 103 1.33 17.08 -3.51
N ARG A 104 2.15 17.70 -4.39
CA ARG A 104 1.73 18.01 -5.76
C ARG A 104 1.43 16.78 -6.61
N ARG A 105 1.97 15.62 -6.26
CA ARG A 105 1.67 14.34 -6.92
C ARG A 105 0.32 13.78 -6.52
N ILE A 106 -0.18 14.10 -5.33
CA ILE A 106 -1.48 13.61 -4.86
C ILE A 106 -2.59 14.32 -5.64
N LYS A 107 -3.33 13.57 -6.45
CA LYS A 107 -4.41 14.08 -7.30
C LYS A 107 -5.79 13.81 -6.73
N GLY A 108 -5.90 12.94 -5.75
CA GLY A 108 -7.16 12.64 -5.10
C GLY A 108 -7.00 11.89 -3.80
N LEU A 109 -8.01 12.01 -2.95
CA LEU A 109 -8.17 11.27 -1.71
C LEU A 109 -9.25 10.21 -1.92
N VAL A 110 -9.05 9.04 -1.37
CA VAL A 110 -10.02 7.94 -1.41
C VAL A 110 -10.30 7.46 0.00
N ILE A 111 -11.58 7.35 0.34
CA ILE A 111 -12.02 6.71 1.59
C ILE A 111 -12.38 5.26 1.26
N ASN A 112 -11.69 4.32 1.85
CA ASN A 112 -11.90 2.90 1.61
C ASN A 112 -12.65 2.23 2.77
N LYS A 113 -13.33 1.13 2.47
CA LYS A 113 -14.08 0.27 3.40
C LYS A 113 -15.22 1.01 4.12
N PHE A 114 -15.88 1.95 3.45
CA PHE A 114 -16.97 2.72 4.06
C PHE A 114 -18.20 1.84 4.31
N ARG A 115 -18.75 1.95 5.53
CA ARG A 115 -20.00 1.32 5.93
C ARG A 115 -20.99 2.40 6.37
N GLY A 116 -22.22 2.34 5.90
CA GLY A 116 -23.29 3.23 6.33
C GLY A 116 -23.84 4.18 5.26
N ASP A 117 -24.49 5.25 5.70
CA ASP A 117 -25.10 6.24 4.80
C ASP A 117 -24.07 7.29 4.37
N LYS A 118 -23.80 7.34 3.08
CA LYS A 118 -22.85 8.31 2.48
C LYS A 118 -23.26 9.76 2.74
N LYS A 119 -24.56 10.05 2.89
CA LYS A 119 -25.04 11.42 3.20
C LYS A 119 -24.53 11.94 4.54
N ILE A 120 -24.28 11.06 5.51
CA ILE A 120 -23.70 11.43 6.81
C ILE A 120 -22.22 11.76 6.65
N LEU A 121 -21.53 11.12 5.72
CA LEU A 121 -20.12 11.33 5.45
C LEU A 121 -19.85 12.60 4.62
N GLU A 122 -20.77 12.99 3.74
CA GLU A 122 -20.59 14.09 2.77
C GLU A 122 -20.08 15.40 3.38
N PRO A 123 -20.63 15.92 4.49
CA PRO A 123 -20.10 17.14 5.09
C PRO A 123 -18.64 17.03 5.52
N GLY A 124 -18.21 15.85 5.99
CA GLY A 124 -16.81 15.56 6.32
C GLY A 124 -15.91 15.54 5.09
N LEU A 125 -16.39 15.03 3.96
CA LEU A 125 -15.62 15.01 2.71
C LEU A 125 -15.37 16.45 2.18
N VAL A 126 -16.37 17.32 2.31
CA VAL A 126 -16.22 18.75 1.95
C VAL A 126 -15.15 19.39 2.83
N GLN A 127 -15.24 19.21 4.14
CA GLN A 127 -14.24 19.75 5.09
C GLN A 127 -12.83 19.19 4.80
N LEU A 128 -12.72 17.89 4.51
CA LEU A 128 -11.44 17.26 4.16
C LEU A 128 -10.82 17.91 2.91
N THR A 129 -11.65 18.12 1.86
CA THR A 129 -11.22 18.81 0.64
C THR A 129 -10.74 20.22 0.93
N ASP A 130 -11.47 20.97 1.77
CA ASP A 130 -11.12 22.33 2.15
C ASP A 130 -9.81 22.43 2.92
N ILE A 131 -9.57 21.47 3.83
CA ILE A 131 -8.34 21.40 4.63
C ILE A 131 -7.14 21.01 3.76
N CYS A 132 -7.30 19.94 2.99
CA CYS A 132 -6.18 19.35 2.23
C CYS A 132 -5.91 20.06 0.91
N ARG A 133 -6.89 20.80 0.37
CA ARG A 133 -6.86 21.38 -0.99
C ARG A 133 -6.67 20.31 -2.09
N ILE A 134 -7.10 19.09 -1.80
CA ILE A 134 -7.06 17.94 -2.70
C ILE A 134 -8.47 17.36 -2.73
N PRO A 135 -9.06 17.10 -3.93
CA PRO A 135 -10.41 16.58 -4.03
C PRO A 135 -10.52 15.16 -3.49
N VAL A 136 -11.67 14.83 -2.92
CA VAL A 136 -12.03 13.44 -2.65
C VAL A 136 -12.47 12.81 -3.96
N ALA A 137 -11.66 11.91 -4.50
CA ALA A 137 -11.90 11.20 -5.75
C ALA A 137 -12.98 10.12 -5.63
N GLY A 138 -13.14 9.53 -4.45
CA GLY A 138 -14.15 8.51 -4.24
C GLY A 138 -14.27 8.00 -2.80
N VAL A 139 -15.41 7.36 -2.57
CA VAL A 139 -15.69 6.60 -1.36
C VAL A 139 -16.03 5.17 -1.80
N ILE A 140 -15.21 4.22 -1.39
CA ILE A 140 -15.36 2.80 -1.73
C ILE A 140 -16.12 2.13 -0.59
N PRO A 141 -17.27 1.52 -0.86
CA PRO A 141 -18.00 0.80 0.16
C PRO A 141 -17.21 -0.44 0.61
N TYR A 142 -17.46 -0.88 1.82
CA TYR A 142 -16.97 -2.17 2.27
C TYR A 142 -17.59 -3.27 1.41
N MET A 143 -16.73 -4.12 0.88
CA MET A 143 -17.12 -5.25 0.04
C MET A 143 -16.44 -6.51 0.56
N TYR A 144 -17.16 -7.61 0.56
CA TYR A 144 -16.55 -8.91 0.71
C TYR A 144 -15.90 -9.28 -0.64
N LEU A 145 -14.62 -9.51 -0.62
CA LEU A 145 -13.87 -9.97 -1.78
C LEU A 145 -13.39 -11.38 -1.48
N ASP A 146 -13.73 -12.32 -2.38
CA ASP A 146 -13.25 -13.70 -2.30
C ASP A 146 -11.88 -13.79 -2.99
N ILE A 147 -10.92 -13.07 -2.42
CA ILE A 147 -9.53 -13.04 -2.82
C ILE A 147 -8.73 -13.36 -1.57
N ASP A 148 -7.71 -14.20 -1.71
CA ASP A 148 -6.82 -14.52 -0.61
C ASP A 148 -6.12 -13.25 -0.10
N ASP A 149 -6.00 -13.16 1.22
CA ASP A 149 -5.31 -12.04 1.84
C ASP A 149 -3.80 -12.14 1.59
N GLU A 150 -3.20 -11.07 1.10
CA GLU A 150 -1.77 -10.97 0.87
C GLU A 150 -0.97 -10.80 2.18
N ASP A 151 -1.62 -10.31 3.22
CA ASP A 151 -0.98 -9.94 4.47
C ASP A 151 -0.97 -11.10 5.47
N SER A 152 0.22 -11.47 5.95
CA SER A 152 0.41 -12.49 6.99
C SER A 152 -0.26 -12.15 8.34
N LEU A 153 -0.76 -10.92 8.49
CA LEU A 153 -1.53 -10.44 9.65
C LEU A 153 -3.04 -10.50 9.42
N SER A 154 -3.50 -11.17 8.37
CA SER A 154 -4.90 -11.33 8.09
C SER A 154 -5.60 -12.16 9.15
N GLU A 155 -6.76 -11.70 9.62
CA GLU A 155 -7.63 -12.44 10.54
C GLU A 155 -8.08 -13.80 9.98
N ARG A 156 -8.06 -13.98 8.64
CA ARG A 156 -8.34 -15.27 7.99
C ARG A 156 -7.26 -16.31 8.26
N LEU A 157 -6.00 -15.90 8.38
CA LEU A 157 -4.89 -16.79 8.72
C LEU A 157 -4.87 -17.14 10.22
N ASP A 158 -5.39 -16.25 11.07
CA ASP A 158 -5.51 -16.49 12.52
C ASP A 158 -6.70 -17.38 12.88
N ASN A 159 -7.73 -17.42 12.05
CA ASN A 159 -8.85 -18.35 12.21
C ASN A 159 -8.47 -19.73 11.67
N GLY A 160 -7.40 -20.30 12.21
CA GLY A 160 -7.01 -21.69 11.97
C GLY A 160 -8.15 -22.64 12.37
N GLU A 161 -9.13 -22.82 11.52
CA GLU A 161 -9.95 -24.00 11.56
C GLU A 161 -9.00 -25.17 11.32
N SER A 162 -8.70 -25.89 12.39
CA SER A 162 -8.08 -27.19 12.26
C SER A 162 -9.03 -28.06 11.44
N TYR A 163 -8.73 -28.21 10.17
CA TYR A 163 -9.38 -29.21 9.35
C TYR A 163 -9.02 -30.58 9.91
N ASP A 164 -9.90 -31.09 10.74
CA ASP A 164 -9.90 -32.50 11.10
C ASP A 164 -10.50 -33.28 9.91
N SER A 165 -9.72 -33.36 8.83
CA SER A 165 -10.11 -34.13 7.67
C SER A 165 -9.76 -35.60 7.94
N THR A 166 -10.78 -36.39 8.12
CA THR A 166 -10.70 -37.87 8.08
C THR A 166 -10.53 -38.41 6.66
N GLU A 167 -10.34 -37.50 5.66
CA GLU A 167 -10.05 -37.88 4.27
C GLU A 167 -8.55 -37.92 4.03
N GLU A 168 -8.09 -38.85 3.21
CA GLU A 168 -6.67 -38.96 2.80
C GLU A 168 -6.23 -37.69 2.09
N VAL A 169 -5.42 -36.89 2.77
CA VAL A 169 -4.82 -35.68 2.21
C VAL A 169 -3.70 -36.11 1.26
N LEU A 170 -3.87 -35.89 -0.03
CA LEU A 170 -2.88 -36.23 -1.06
C LEU A 170 -1.70 -35.24 -1.09
N VAL A 171 -1.89 -34.01 -0.68
CA VAL A 171 -0.86 -32.97 -0.61
C VAL A 171 -1.19 -32.03 0.55
N ASP A 172 -0.23 -31.82 1.43
CA ASP A 172 -0.30 -30.82 2.51
C ASP A 172 0.66 -29.66 2.15
N ILE A 173 0.13 -28.44 2.08
CA ILE A 173 0.91 -27.24 1.77
C ILE A 173 0.89 -26.35 3.00
N ALA A 174 2.01 -26.28 3.70
CA ALA A 174 2.22 -25.33 4.78
C ALA A 174 2.70 -23.98 4.18
N VAL A 175 1.94 -22.92 4.40
CA VAL A 175 2.38 -21.54 4.14
C VAL A 175 2.95 -20.99 5.43
N LEU A 176 4.24 -20.63 5.44
CA LEU A 176 4.96 -20.06 6.58
C LEU A 176 5.08 -18.55 6.46
#